data_aecfd364835590b34f0d5ba7da19ab93
#
_entry.id   aecfd364835590b34f0d5ba7da19ab93
#
_cell.length_a   1.000
_cell.length_b   1.000
_cell.length_c   1.000
_cell.angle_alpha   90.00
_cell.angle_beta   90.00
_cell.angle_gamma   90.00
#
_symmetry.space_group_name_H-M   'P 1'
#
loop_
_entity.id
_entity.type
_entity.pdbx_description
1 polymer ?
#
loop_
_entity_poly.entity_id
_entity_poly.type
_entity_poly.pdbx_seq_one_letter_code
_entity_poly.pdbx_strand_id
1 'polypeptide(L)'
;LVPKILIAAMSRQTMPMEQRKDFFLYVDEFQNFATPDFAQILSEARKNRLDLIVANQFIGQMEEEVKNAIFGNVGTLAAFRVGVTDANYLAHEFQPTFNEADLINIDRFNCXXXXV
;
A
#
# COMPACT_ATOMS: atom_id res chain seq x y z
N LEU A 1 5.97 -0.21 -17.31
CA LEU A 1 6.05 -1.63 -16.96
C LEU A 1 4.99 -2.04 -15.94
N VAL A 2 4.84 -1.23 -14.87
CA VAL A 2 3.88 -1.58 -13.82
C VAL A 2 2.46 -1.69 -14.38
N PRO A 3 1.96 -0.74 -15.19
CA PRO A 3 0.61 -0.89 -15.73
C PRO A 3 0.43 -2.16 -16.55
N LYS A 4 1.46 -2.58 -17.29
CA LYS A 4 1.32 -3.79 -18.10
C LYS A 4 1.24 -5.04 -17.23
N ILE A 5 1.96 -5.07 -16.13
CA ILE A 5 1.89 -6.20 -15.21
C ILE A 5 0.50 -6.28 -14.60
N LEU A 6 -0.06 -5.14 -14.22
CA LEU A 6 -1.38 -5.10 -13.62
C LEU A 6 -2.46 -5.51 -14.62
N ILE A 7 -2.33 -5.07 -15.87
CA ILE A 7 -3.28 -5.48 -16.90
C ILE A 7 -3.21 -6.98 -17.11
N ALA A 8 -2.00 -7.54 -17.14
CA ALA A 8 -1.85 -8.98 -17.29
C ALA A 8 -2.50 -9.74 -16.14
N ALA A 9 -2.37 -9.23 -14.92
CA ALA A 9 -3.00 -9.86 -13.77
C ALA A 9 -4.51 -9.80 -13.87
N MET A 10 -5.04 -8.67 -14.34
CA MET A 10 -6.49 -8.51 -14.47
C MET A 10 -7.08 -9.43 -15.51
N SER A 11 -6.29 -9.84 -16.49
CA SER A 11 -6.77 -10.77 -17.52
C SER A 11 -7.11 -12.15 -16.95
N ARG A 12 -6.68 -12.43 -15.72
CA ARG A 12 -6.98 -13.70 -15.07
C ARG A 12 -8.42 -13.80 -14.59
N GLN A 13 -9.20 -12.77 -14.74
CA GLN A 13 -10.58 -12.77 -14.21
C GLN A 13 -11.42 -13.88 -14.81
N THR A 14 -11.09 -14.35 -16.02
CA THR A 14 -11.83 -15.44 -16.66
C THR A 14 -11.39 -16.81 -16.17
N MET A 15 -10.31 -16.91 -15.41
CA MET A 15 -9.82 -18.17 -14.89
C MET A 15 -10.46 -18.49 -13.55
N PRO A 16 -10.75 -19.77 -13.24
CA PRO A 16 -11.15 -20.11 -11.88
C PRO A 16 -10.09 -19.68 -10.88
N MET A 17 -10.52 -19.24 -9.69
CA MET A 17 -9.60 -18.72 -8.70
C MET A 17 -8.50 -19.72 -8.36
N GLU A 18 -8.84 -21.00 -8.26
CA GLU A 18 -7.86 -22.01 -7.87
C GLU A 18 -6.80 -22.26 -8.94
N GLN A 19 -7.04 -21.82 -10.16
CA GLN A 19 -6.07 -21.98 -11.24
C GLN A 19 -5.16 -20.77 -11.40
N ARG A 20 -5.43 -19.69 -10.68
CA ARG A 20 -4.62 -18.49 -10.75
C ARG A 20 -3.38 -18.68 -9.87
N LYS A 21 -2.22 -18.33 -10.42
CA LYS A 21 -0.99 -18.41 -9.66
C LYS A 21 -0.75 -17.11 -8.92
N ASP A 22 -0.17 -17.21 -7.74
CA ASP A 22 0.22 -16.02 -6.98
C ASP A 22 1.34 -15.30 -7.70
N PHE A 23 1.25 -13.99 -7.71
CA PHE A 23 2.28 -13.13 -8.29
C PHE A 23 2.57 -12.02 -7.28
N PHE A 24 3.83 -11.86 -6.92
CA PHE A 24 4.24 -10.84 -5.96
C PHE A 24 4.97 -9.74 -6.69
N LEU A 25 4.43 -8.53 -6.60
CA LEU A 25 5.01 -7.36 -7.26
C LEU A 25 5.51 -6.39 -6.20
N TYR A 26 6.80 -6.09 -6.24
CA TYR A 26 7.42 -5.16 -5.32
C TYR A 26 7.68 -3.85 -6.04
N VAL A 27 7.17 -2.76 -5.51
CA VAL A 27 7.31 -1.44 -6.12
C VAL A 27 7.90 -0.49 -5.10
N ASP A 28 9.14 -0.07 -5.32
CA ASP A 28 9.76 0.96 -4.50
C ASP A 28 9.45 2.32 -5.09
N GLU A 29 9.46 3.34 -4.24
CA GLU A 29 9.12 4.71 -4.65
C GLU A 29 7.77 4.72 -5.34
N PHE A 30 6.80 4.08 -4.70
CA PHE A 30 5.48 3.88 -5.29
C PHE A 30 4.80 5.20 -5.64
N GLN A 31 5.14 6.29 -4.95
CA GLN A 31 4.53 7.57 -5.23
C GLN A 31 4.73 8.02 -6.68
N ASN A 32 5.76 7.50 -7.34
CA ASN A 32 6.00 7.82 -8.75
C ASN A 32 5.03 7.13 -9.69
N PHE A 33 4.29 6.16 -9.21
CA PHE A 33 3.34 5.38 -10.02
C PHE A 33 1.91 5.54 -9.53
N ALA A 34 1.69 6.33 -8.49
CA ALA A 34 0.40 6.41 -7.82
C ALA A 34 -0.52 7.38 -8.57
N THR A 35 -1.34 6.84 -9.45
CA THR A 35 -2.31 7.61 -10.21
C THR A 35 -3.72 7.15 -9.84
N PRO A 36 -4.74 7.98 -10.12
CA PRO A 36 -6.12 7.55 -9.85
C PRO A 36 -6.52 6.28 -10.61
N ASP A 37 -6.01 6.10 -11.82
CA ASP A 37 -6.30 4.87 -12.57
C ASP A 37 -5.73 3.65 -11.82
N PHE A 38 -4.54 3.80 -11.27
CA PHE A 38 -3.91 2.73 -10.51
C PHE A 38 -4.69 2.43 -9.23
N ALA A 39 -5.29 3.45 -8.64
CA ALA A 39 -6.09 3.25 -7.44
C ALA A 39 -7.25 2.27 -7.69
N GLN A 40 -7.87 2.38 -8.86
CA GLN A 40 -8.94 1.47 -9.21
C GLN A 40 -8.43 0.04 -9.34
N ILE A 41 -7.25 -0.11 -9.91
CA ILE A 41 -6.66 -1.44 -10.09
C ILE A 41 -6.29 -2.06 -8.75
N LEU A 42 -5.83 -1.24 -7.81
CA LEU A 42 -5.45 -1.74 -6.49
C LEU A 42 -6.59 -2.51 -5.82
N SER A 43 -7.81 -2.03 -5.97
CA SER A 43 -8.93 -2.68 -5.32
C SER A 43 -9.25 -4.05 -5.93
N GLU A 44 -8.76 -4.32 -7.13
CA GLU A 44 -9.01 -5.59 -7.81
C GLU A 44 -7.84 -6.56 -7.73
N ALA A 45 -6.68 -6.09 -7.26
CA ALA A 45 -5.47 -6.90 -7.36
C ALA A 45 -5.58 -8.21 -6.61
N ARG A 46 -6.17 -8.17 -5.43
CA ARG A 46 -6.26 -9.36 -4.60
C ARG A 46 -7.06 -10.47 -5.27
N LYS A 47 -8.12 -10.10 -5.96
CA LYS A 47 -8.97 -11.08 -6.63
C LYS A 47 -8.21 -11.84 -7.71
N ASN A 48 -7.18 -11.23 -8.25
CA ASN A 48 -6.42 -11.81 -9.33
C ASN A 48 -5.11 -12.44 -8.85
N ARG A 49 -4.97 -12.61 -7.53
CA ARG A 49 -3.78 -13.20 -6.92
C ARG A 49 -2.53 -12.39 -7.21
N LEU A 50 -2.70 -11.09 -7.33
CA LEU A 50 -1.59 -10.17 -7.43
C LEU A 50 -1.38 -9.57 -6.05
N ASP A 51 -0.24 -9.87 -5.47
CA ASP A 51 0.10 -9.36 -4.15
C ASP A 51 1.08 -8.21 -4.32
N LEU A 52 0.67 -7.02 -3.91
CA LEU A 52 1.47 -5.83 -4.06
C LEU A 52 2.20 -5.50 -2.76
N ILE A 53 3.49 -5.32 -2.88
CA ILE A 53 4.32 -4.84 -1.77
C ILE A 53 4.89 -3.51 -2.20
N VAL A 54 4.40 -2.42 -1.62
CA VAL A 54 4.81 -1.09 -2.06
C VAL A 54 5.52 -0.36 -0.95
N ALA A 55 6.47 0.47 -1.33
CA ALA A 55 7.24 1.28 -0.39
C ALA A 55 7.24 2.73 -0.83
N ASN A 56 7.01 3.63 0.10
CA ASN A 56 6.99 5.07 -0.14
C ASN A 56 7.80 5.77 0.92
N GLN A 57 8.37 6.92 0.55
CA GLN A 57 8.98 7.80 1.54
C GLN A 57 7.98 8.81 2.08
N PHE A 58 7.07 9.27 1.25
CA PHE A 58 6.11 10.30 1.63
C PHE A 58 4.73 9.92 1.13
N ILE A 59 3.72 10.15 1.97
CA ILE A 59 2.33 9.94 1.55
C ILE A 59 1.58 11.26 1.42
N GLY A 60 2.10 12.33 2.00
CA GLY A 60 1.39 13.61 2.00
C GLY A 60 1.15 14.19 0.62
N GLN A 61 1.98 13.84 -0.35
CA GLN A 61 1.84 14.38 -1.70
C GLN A 61 0.94 13.56 -2.60
N MET A 62 0.49 12.41 -2.14
CA MET A 62 -0.41 11.58 -2.94
C MET A 62 -1.80 12.20 -2.98
N GLU A 63 -2.49 11.97 -4.09
CA GLU A 63 -3.87 12.37 -4.18
C GLU A 63 -4.72 11.60 -3.18
N GLU A 64 -5.78 12.25 -2.72
CA GLU A 64 -6.62 11.65 -1.69
C GLU A 64 -7.23 10.33 -2.15
N GLU A 65 -7.62 10.26 -3.41
CA GLU A 65 -8.20 9.04 -3.96
C GLU A 65 -7.22 7.88 -3.88
N VAL A 66 -5.95 8.15 -4.18
CA VAL A 66 -4.93 7.11 -4.13
C VAL A 66 -4.66 6.68 -2.69
N LYS A 67 -4.58 7.65 -1.77
CA LYS A 67 -4.39 7.31 -0.35
C LYS A 67 -5.53 6.42 0.14
N ASN A 68 -6.75 6.77 -0.19
CA ASN A 68 -7.89 5.98 0.26
C ASN A 68 -7.86 4.57 -0.30
N ALA A 69 -7.44 4.42 -1.56
CA ALA A 69 -7.38 3.09 -2.16
C ALA A 69 -6.30 2.24 -1.49
N ILE A 70 -5.16 2.84 -1.17
CA ILE A 70 -4.09 2.10 -0.53
C ILE A 70 -4.53 1.65 0.87
N PHE A 71 -4.95 2.59 1.69
CA PHE A 71 -5.24 2.27 3.09
C PHE A 71 -6.55 1.52 3.26
N GLY A 72 -7.40 1.53 2.25
CA GLY A 72 -8.61 0.73 2.26
C GLY A 72 -8.40 -0.72 1.83
N ASN A 73 -7.25 -1.03 1.23
CA ASN A 73 -7.03 -2.37 0.69
C ASN A 73 -5.81 -3.07 1.26
N VAL A 74 -4.94 -2.35 1.96
CA VAL A 74 -3.72 -2.96 2.48
C VAL A 74 -4.05 -3.83 3.70
N GLY A 75 -3.40 -4.99 3.76
CA GLY A 75 -3.60 -5.90 4.88
C GLY A 75 -2.53 -5.78 5.94
N THR A 76 -1.34 -5.37 5.54
CA THR A 76 -0.23 -5.21 6.47
C THR A 76 0.41 -3.85 6.22
N LEU A 77 0.67 -3.15 7.29
CA LEU A 77 1.24 -1.80 7.21
C LEU A 77 2.47 -1.74 8.10
N ALA A 78 3.59 -1.35 7.51
CA ALA A 78 4.82 -1.17 8.28
C ALA A 78 5.30 0.26 8.08
N ALA A 79 5.57 0.95 9.17
CA ALA A 79 6.03 2.32 9.11
C ALA A 79 7.36 2.45 9.86
N PHE A 80 8.36 2.95 9.17
CA PHE A 80 9.57 3.42 9.81
C PHE A 80 9.35 4.85 10.26
N ARG A 81 10.34 5.45 10.90
CA ARG A 81 10.17 6.80 11.41
C ARG A 81 9.75 7.76 10.31
N VAL A 82 8.75 8.58 10.60
CA VAL A 82 8.21 9.55 9.64
C VAL A 82 8.19 10.96 10.24
N GLY A 83 7.99 11.94 9.36
CA GLY A 83 7.83 13.31 9.80
C GLY A 83 6.42 13.59 10.30
N VAL A 84 6.21 14.82 10.77
CA VAL A 84 4.97 15.20 11.44
C VAL A 84 3.76 15.05 10.52
N THR A 85 3.89 15.49 9.27
CA THR A 85 2.74 15.47 8.36
C THR A 85 2.27 14.04 8.11
N ASP A 86 3.20 13.15 7.82
CA ASP A 86 2.82 11.76 7.55
C ASP A 86 2.39 11.05 8.83
N ALA A 87 2.98 11.41 9.98
CA ALA A 87 2.58 10.82 11.24
C ALA A 87 1.12 11.14 11.57
N ASN A 88 0.71 12.36 11.26
CA ASN A 88 -0.67 12.76 11.50
C ASN A 88 -1.63 11.87 10.71
N TYR A 89 -1.31 11.61 9.47
CA TYR A 89 -2.16 10.75 8.63
C TYR A 89 -2.09 9.29 9.10
N LEU A 90 -0.88 8.79 9.30
CA LEU A 90 -0.70 7.38 9.64
C LEU A 90 -1.25 7.02 11.00
N ALA A 91 -1.30 7.98 11.93
CA ALA A 91 -1.83 7.69 13.25
C ALA A 91 -3.25 7.17 13.19
N HIS A 92 -4.02 7.61 12.21
CA HIS A 92 -5.39 7.11 12.06
C HIS A 92 -5.41 5.62 11.76
N GLU A 93 -4.37 5.11 11.10
CA GLU A 93 -4.31 3.69 10.76
C GLU A 93 -3.73 2.85 11.89
N PHE A 94 -2.91 3.45 12.73
CA PHE A 94 -2.23 2.72 13.81
C PHE A 94 -2.93 2.80 15.16
N GLN A 95 -3.96 3.63 15.26
CA GLN A 95 -4.70 3.71 16.50
C GLN A 95 -5.39 2.39 16.80
N PRO A 96 -5.59 2.05 18.06
CA PRO A 96 -5.16 2.78 19.26
C PRO A 96 -3.75 2.42 19.72
N THR A 97 -3.08 1.53 19.02
CA THR A 97 -1.81 0.99 19.50
C THR A 97 -0.70 2.03 19.48
N PHE A 98 -0.63 2.83 18.42
CA PHE A 98 0.41 3.85 18.27
C PHE A 98 -0.21 5.19 17.92
N ASN A 99 0.36 6.26 18.50
CA ASN A 99 -0.08 7.62 18.21
C ASN A 99 0.97 8.36 17.38
N GLU A 100 0.73 9.64 17.12
CA GLU A 100 1.64 10.44 16.29
C GLU A 100 3.04 10.48 16.90
N ALA A 101 3.13 10.69 18.20
CA ALA A 101 4.44 10.79 18.85
C ALA A 101 5.22 9.50 18.69
N ASP A 102 4.53 8.36 18.76
CA ASP A 102 5.20 7.08 18.58
C ASP A 102 5.83 6.97 17.20
N LEU A 103 5.09 7.42 16.18
CA LEU A 103 5.55 7.30 14.79
C LEU A 103 6.73 8.22 14.49
N ILE A 104 6.74 9.39 15.11
CA ILE A 104 7.81 10.37 14.90
C ILE A 104 9.09 9.90 15.60
N ASN A 105 8.95 9.18 16.69
CA ASN A 105 10.07 8.82 17.55
C ASN A 105 10.52 7.37 17.38
N ILE A 106 10.13 6.69 16.32
CA ILE A 106 10.60 5.33 16.09
C ILE A 106 12.13 5.35 15.99
N ASP A 107 12.76 4.44 16.69
CA ASP A 107 14.21 4.35 16.66
C ASP A 107 14.69 3.91 15.29
N ARG A 108 15.92 4.29 15.00
CA ARG A 108 16.54 3.96 13.72
C ARG A 108 16.55 2.45 13.54
N PHE A 109 16.22 2.00 12.32
CA PHE A 109 16.19 0.58 11.94
C PHE A 109 15.08 -0.21 12.64
N ASN A 110 14.07 0.49 13.21
CA ASN A 110 12.89 -0.14 13.79
C ASN A 110 11.67 0.33 13.05
N CYS A 111 10.62 -0.46 13.18
CA CYS A 111 9.36 -0.07 12.55
C CYS A 111 8.19 -0.62 13.37
N UNK A 112 7.02 -0.09 13.20
CA UNK A 112 5.81 -0.50 13.78
C UNK A 112 5.07 -1.29 12.75
N UNK A 113 4.52 -2.39 12.96
CA UNK A 113 3.76 -3.18 12.12
C UNK A 113 2.40 -3.21 12.70
N UNK A 114 1.56 -3.22 11.90
CA UNK A 114 0.25 -3.29 12.24
C UNK A 114 -0.40 -4.24 11.32
N UNK A 115 -0.93 -5.01 11.60
CA UNK A 115 -1.66 -5.88 10.83
C UNK A 115 -3.01 -5.36 10.86
N VAL A 116 -3.54 -5.05 9.83
CA VAL A 116 -4.81 -4.41 9.71
C VAL A 116 -5.96 -5.43 9.61
#